data_078d67ca6b688899e9ff49801865bed8
#
_entry.id   078d67ca6b688899e9ff49801865bed8
#
_cell.length_a   1.000
_cell.length_b   1.000
_cell.length_c   1.000
_cell.angle_alpha   90.00
_cell.angle_beta   90.00
_cell.angle_gamma   90.00
#
_symmetry.space_group_name_H-M   'P 1'
#
loop_
_entity.id
_entity.type
_entity.pdbx_description
1 polymer ?
#
loop_
_entity_poly.entity_id
_entity_poly.type
_entity_poly.pdbx_seq_one_letter_code
_entity_poly.pdbx_strand_id
1 'polypeptide(L)'
;MISKRLETILNLIPQSEVLADIGTDHGYIPTYAVKNNIVKKAIAADISKGSLEKAIIEIKNNNLQTKIETRLGSGLEILEVDEADIVVIAGMGGILISEILNESYHKKYKAKHPILIFQPVQFPEKLRQYLYKNNFDILDEELIEDEGKFYHIIVSRYSLEKVLKTIEPPFDEIGNINYRKANEVLFKLLQSKINTNKAIIEKIKESRSEENNAKVEELSLKIKCYEEMIEDAARKTQNKTR
;
A
#
# COMPACT_ATOMS: atom_id res chain seq x y z
N MET A 1 7.79 -9.49 -18.65
CA MET A 1 6.56 -8.70 -18.41
C MET A 1 6.46 -8.50 -16.91
N ILE A 2 6.23 -7.27 -16.42
CA ILE A 2 6.03 -7.00 -14.99
C ILE A 2 4.60 -7.40 -14.58
N SER A 3 4.39 -7.70 -13.28
CA SER A 3 3.06 -8.03 -12.77
C SER A 3 2.14 -6.81 -12.80
N LYS A 4 0.83 -7.05 -12.82
CA LYS A 4 -0.19 -5.99 -12.75
C LYS A 4 0.01 -5.10 -11.52
N ARG A 5 0.45 -5.69 -10.40
CA ARG A 5 0.78 -4.98 -9.16
C ARG A 5 1.89 -3.93 -9.38
N LEU A 6 2.99 -4.31 -9.98
CA LEU A 6 4.11 -3.39 -10.25
C LEU A 6 3.75 -2.34 -11.29
N GLU A 7 3.00 -2.72 -12.33
CA GLU A 7 2.49 -1.77 -13.33
C GLU A 7 1.60 -0.70 -12.69
N THR A 8 0.69 -1.10 -11.79
CA THR A 8 -0.16 -0.14 -11.07
C THR A 8 0.65 0.81 -10.19
N ILE A 9 1.68 0.30 -9.48
CA ILE A 9 2.57 1.17 -8.70
C ILE A 9 3.26 2.20 -9.61
N LEU A 10 3.82 1.76 -10.75
CA LEU A 10 4.49 2.64 -11.70
C LEU A 10 3.57 3.73 -12.25
N ASN A 11 2.31 3.39 -12.54
CA ASN A 11 1.31 4.34 -13.03
C ASN A 11 0.90 5.40 -12.00
N LEU A 12 1.14 5.14 -10.71
CA LEU A 12 0.88 6.08 -9.62
C LEU A 12 2.08 6.99 -9.31
N ILE A 13 3.26 6.74 -9.89
CA ILE A 13 4.44 7.57 -9.71
C ILE A 13 4.32 8.80 -10.61
N PRO A 14 4.23 10.02 -10.07
CA PRO A 14 4.26 11.22 -10.90
C PRO A 14 5.66 11.50 -11.43
N GLN A 15 5.74 12.31 -12.48
CA GLN A 15 7.02 12.78 -13.02
C GLN A 15 7.81 13.53 -11.93
N SER A 16 9.07 13.15 -11.71
CA SER A 16 9.91 13.72 -10.65
C SER A 16 11.41 13.51 -10.91
N GLU A 17 12.26 14.09 -10.04
CA GLU A 17 13.71 14.00 -10.18
C GLU A 17 14.23 12.68 -9.61
N VAL A 18 13.90 12.34 -8.34
CA VAL A 18 14.50 11.23 -7.61
C VAL A 18 13.44 10.34 -6.97
N LEU A 19 13.49 9.07 -7.30
CA LEU A 19 12.70 7.99 -6.69
C LEU A 19 13.58 7.17 -5.74
N ALA A 20 13.09 6.84 -4.54
CA ALA A 20 13.67 5.81 -3.69
C ALA A 20 12.72 4.61 -3.60
N ASP A 21 13.22 3.41 -3.91
CA ASP A 21 12.52 2.14 -3.76
C ASP A 21 13.12 1.35 -2.59
N ILE A 22 12.37 1.26 -1.50
CA ILE A 22 12.81 0.68 -0.22
C ILE A 22 12.30 -0.76 -0.12
N GLY A 23 13.24 -1.71 -0.04
CA GLY A 23 12.93 -3.14 -0.17
C GLY A 23 12.80 -3.54 -1.63
N THR A 24 13.76 -3.11 -2.44
CA THR A 24 13.69 -3.15 -3.92
C THR A 24 13.68 -4.56 -4.53
N ASP A 25 14.09 -5.59 -3.76
CA ASP A 25 14.27 -6.99 -4.17
C ASP A 25 14.97 -7.16 -5.54
N HIS A 26 14.24 -7.04 -6.64
CA HIS A 26 14.76 -7.22 -8.01
C HIS A 26 15.07 -5.89 -8.75
N GLY A 27 14.82 -4.73 -8.17
CA GLY A 27 15.07 -3.44 -8.81
C GLY A 27 14.12 -3.10 -9.97
N TYR A 28 12.96 -3.75 -10.08
CA TYR A 28 12.04 -3.52 -11.20
C TYR A 28 11.44 -2.11 -11.17
N ILE A 29 10.95 -1.65 -10.02
CA ILE A 29 10.34 -0.32 -9.91
C ILE A 29 11.31 0.78 -10.34
N PRO A 30 12.53 0.90 -9.75
CA PRO A 30 13.47 1.93 -10.16
C PRO A 30 13.92 1.81 -11.61
N THR A 31 14.14 0.57 -12.10
CA THR A 31 14.54 0.32 -13.49
C THR A 31 13.48 0.79 -14.47
N TYR A 32 12.22 0.38 -14.28
CA TYR A 32 11.13 0.78 -15.18
C TYR A 32 10.80 2.27 -15.07
N ALA A 33 10.84 2.87 -13.87
CA ALA A 33 10.59 4.28 -13.68
C ALA A 33 11.62 5.15 -14.42
N VAL A 34 12.91 4.82 -14.33
CA VAL A 34 13.98 5.54 -15.05
C VAL A 34 13.95 5.27 -16.55
N LYS A 35 13.75 4.03 -16.96
CA LYS A 35 13.71 3.62 -18.39
C LYS A 35 12.58 4.31 -19.16
N ASN A 36 11.43 4.48 -18.52
CA ASN A 36 10.27 5.15 -19.11
C ASN A 36 10.26 6.68 -18.88
N ASN A 37 11.36 7.26 -18.37
CA ASN A 37 11.50 8.68 -18.06
C ASN A 37 10.41 9.22 -17.11
N ILE A 38 9.87 8.38 -16.22
CA ILE A 38 8.97 8.81 -15.14
C ILE A 38 9.78 9.58 -14.09
N VAL A 39 11.00 9.11 -13.80
CA VAL A 39 11.96 9.80 -12.93
C VAL A 39 13.31 9.91 -13.61
N LYS A 40 14.12 10.92 -13.23
CA LYS A 40 15.46 11.09 -13.81
C LYS A 40 16.48 10.16 -13.20
N LYS A 41 16.39 9.93 -11.88
CA LYS A 41 17.29 9.07 -11.10
C LYS A 41 16.50 8.24 -10.10
N ALA A 42 17.08 7.14 -9.66
CA ALA A 42 16.50 6.35 -8.60
C ALA A 42 17.54 5.79 -7.63
N ILE A 43 17.07 5.46 -6.43
CA ILE A 43 17.80 4.74 -5.39
C ILE A 43 17.07 3.42 -5.17
N ALA A 44 17.77 2.32 -5.39
CA ALA A 44 17.29 0.97 -5.14
C ALA A 44 17.93 0.45 -3.83
N ALA A 45 17.13 0.28 -2.79
CA ALA A 45 17.64 -0.08 -1.47
C ALA A 45 17.03 -1.36 -0.93
N ASP A 46 17.83 -2.17 -0.28
CA ASP A 46 17.38 -3.37 0.43
C ASP A 46 18.32 -3.67 1.60
N ILE A 47 17.81 -4.33 2.64
CA ILE A 47 18.61 -4.84 3.76
C ILE A 47 19.34 -6.14 3.39
N SER A 48 18.86 -6.87 2.40
CA SER A 48 19.40 -8.13 1.90
C SER A 48 20.40 -7.89 0.77
N LYS A 49 21.63 -8.36 0.97
CA LYS A 49 22.65 -8.36 -0.09
C LYS A 49 22.18 -9.14 -1.33
N GLY A 50 21.52 -10.28 -1.14
CA GLY A 50 21.05 -11.10 -2.24
C GLY A 50 19.95 -10.43 -3.08
N SER A 51 19.03 -9.70 -2.45
CA SER A 51 18.06 -8.87 -3.16
C SER A 51 18.75 -7.76 -3.94
N LEU A 52 19.70 -7.08 -3.31
CA LEU A 52 20.44 -5.99 -3.95
C LEU A 52 21.29 -6.46 -5.14
N GLU A 53 21.88 -7.65 -5.06
CA GLU A 53 22.60 -8.26 -6.20
C GLU A 53 21.71 -8.49 -7.40
N LYS A 54 20.47 -8.95 -7.20
CA LYS A 54 19.50 -9.10 -8.29
C LYS A 54 19.15 -7.74 -8.90
N ALA A 55 18.95 -6.71 -8.07
CA ALA A 55 18.69 -5.35 -8.54
C ALA A 55 19.86 -4.80 -9.36
N ILE A 56 21.11 -5.01 -8.93
CA ILE A 56 22.32 -4.61 -9.66
C ILE A 56 22.36 -5.28 -11.06
N ILE A 57 22.01 -6.55 -11.15
CA ILE A 57 21.96 -7.28 -12.42
C ILE A 57 20.89 -6.69 -13.34
N GLU A 58 19.68 -6.43 -12.82
CA GLU A 58 18.58 -5.84 -13.58
C GLU A 58 18.94 -4.44 -14.10
N ILE A 59 19.52 -3.59 -13.24
CA ILE A 59 19.99 -2.25 -13.59
C ILE A 59 21.06 -2.30 -14.69
N LYS A 60 22.01 -3.22 -14.56
CA LYS A 60 23.08 -3.43 -15.55
C LYS A 60 22.54 -3.90 -16.90
N ASN A 61 21.62 -4.85 -16.90
CA ASN A 61 21.00 -5.36 -18.12
C ASN A 61 20.23 -4.29 -18.90
N ASN A 62 19.79 -3.22 -18.20
CA ASN A 62 19.12 -2.08 -18.81
C ASN A 62 20.06 -0.87 -19.06
N ASN A 63 21.37 -0.97 -18.80
CA ASN A 63 22.38 0.10 -18.95
C ASN A 63 22.04 1.38 -18.14
N LEU A 64 21.53 1.21 -16.91
CA LEU A 64 21.05 2.32 -16.06
C LEU A 64 21.95 2.62 -14.84
N GLN A 65 23.19 2.07 -14.79
CA GLN A 65 24.10 2.19 -13.64
C GLN A 65 24.49 3.62 -13.29
N THR A 66 24.41 4.54 -14.25
CA THR A 66 24.69 5.97 -14.03
C THR A 66 23.48 6.77 -13.50
N LYS A 67 22.28 6.16 -13.55
CA LYS A 67 21.03 6.79 -13.15
C LYS A 67 20.39 6.15 -11.91
N ILE A 68 20.74 4.89 -11.60
CA ILE A 68 20.20 4.17 -10.46
C ILE A 68 21.33 3.76 -9.54
N GLU A 69 21.31 4.28 -8.33
CA GLU A 69 22.21 3.92 -7.24
C GLU A 69 21.61 2.79 -6.41
N THR A 70 22.47 1.83 -5.98
CA THR A 70 22.04 0.74 -5.10
C THR A 70 22.64 0.96 -3.71
N ARG A 71 21.83 0.84 -2.65
CA ARG A 71 22.23 1.04 -1.26
C ARG A 71 21.81 -0.13 -0.39
N LEU A 72 22.76 -0.67 0.37
CA LEU A 72 22.48 -1.70 1.37
C LEU A 72 22.17 -1.04 2.72
N GLY A 73 20.98 -1.33 3.28
CA GLY A 73 20.61 -0.83 4.60
C GLY A 73 19.11 -0.91 4.87
N SER A 74 18.70 -0.41 6.03
CA SER A 74 17.33 -0.56 6.53
C SER A 74 16.48 0.68 6.27
N GLY A 75 15.31 0.46 5.72
CA GLY A 75 14.25 1.46 5.62
C GLY A 75 14.71 2.79 5.00
N LEU A 76 14.28 3.91 5.59
CA LEU A 76 14.64 5.24 5.11
C LEU A 76 16.02 5.71 5.57
N GLU A 77 16.70 4.98 6.46
CA GLU A 77 18.00 5.40 7.02
C GLU A 77 19.08 5.55 5.95
N ILE A 78 18.95 4.83 4.85
CA ILE A 78 19.89 4.86 3.71
C ILE A 78 19.79 6.15 2.87
N LEU A 79 18.77 6.96 3.07
CA LEU A 79 18.59 8.20 2.33
C LEU A 79 19.33 9.36 3.01
N GLU A 80 19.80 10.31 2.21
CA GLU A 80 20.21 11.62 2.70
C GLU A 80 18.98 12.47 3.08
N VAL A 81 19.19 13.58 3.79
CA VAL A 81 18.10 14.48 4.18
C VAL A 81 17.49 15.13 2.94
N ASP A 82 16.16 15.05 2.83
CA ASP A 82 15.36 15.64 1.73
C ASP A 82 15.77 15.15 0.31
N GLU A 83 16.34 13.95 0.19
CA GLU A 83 16.93 13.44 -1.04
C GLU A 83 15.90 13.03 -2.10
N ALA A 84 14.90 12.22 -1.72
CA ALA A 84 13.93 11.69 -2.68
C ALA A 84 12.65 12.53 -2.77
N ASP A 85 12.08 12.62 -3.98
CA ASP A 85 10.76 13.23 -4.23
C ASP A 85 9.64 12.24 -4.09
N ILE A 86 9.95 10.99 -4.38
CA ILE A 86 9.04 9.84 -4.29
C ILE A 86 9.72 8.74 -3.49
N VAL A 87 8.97 8.13 -2.58
CA VAL A 87 9.39 6.91 -1.87
C VAL A 87 8.38 5.82 -2.12
N VAL A 88 8.83 4.69 -2.61
CA VAL A 88 8.03 3.47 -2.73
C VAL A 88 8.47 2.48 -1.66
N ILE A 89 7.51 1.89 -0.95
CA ILE A 89 7.72 0.77 -0.03
C ILE A 89 6.67 -0.29 -0.37
N ALA A 90 7.06 -1.30 -1.12
CA ALA A 90 6.15 -2.33 -1.62
C ALA A 90 6.57 -3.73 -1.16
N GLY A 91 5.60 -4.64 -0.99
CA GLY A 91 5.89 -6.02 -0.62
C GLY A 91 6.18 -6.25 0.87
N MET A 92 5.97 -5.25 1.73
CA MET A 92 6.15 -5.33 3.18
C MET A 92 4.80 -5.36 3.91
N GLY A 93 4.78 -5.83 5.17
CA GLY A 93 3.58 -5.73 6.01
C GLY A 93 3.31 -4.28 6.44
N GLY A 94 2.02 -3.90 6.56
CA GLY A 94 1.63 -2.53 6.93
C GLY A 94 2.18 -2.09 8.30
N ILE A 95 2.37 -3.01 9.22
CA ILE A 95 3.00 -2.73 10.53
C ILE A 95 4.47 -2.33 10.32
N LEU A 96 5.24 -3.12 9.56
CA LEU A 96 6.64 -2.81 9.27
C LEU A 96 6.81 -1.48 8.51
N ILE A 97 5.93 -1.20 7.55
CA ILE A 97 5.94 0.10 6.85
C ILE A 97 5.73 1.24 7.86
N SER A 98 4.79 1.08 8.81
CA SER A 98 4.52 2.07 9.85
C SER A 98 5.73 2.28 10.78
N GLU A 99 6.44 1.21 11.12
CA GLU A 99 7.67 1.26 11.93
C GLU A 99 8.78 2.02 11.21
N ILE A 100 9.04 1.73 9.92
CA ILE A 100 10.01 2.44 9.09
C ILE A 100 9.72 3.95 9.05
N LEU A 101 8.45 4.33 8.87
CA LEU A 101 8.04 5.73 8.88
C LEU A 101 8.25 6.37 10.25
N ASN A 102 7.84 5.68 11.32
CA ASN A 102 7.96 6.19 12.69
C ASN A 102 9.41 6.44 13.11
N GLU A 103 10.31 5.55 12.72
CA GLU A 103 11.73 5.62 13.11
C GLU A 103 12.50 6.71 12.35
N SER A 104 12.19 6.90 11.06
CA SER A 104 13.11 7.61 10.19
C SER A 104 12.49 8.75 9.38
N TYR A 105 11.16 8.83 9.21
CA TYR A 105 10.56 9.84 8.34
C TYR A 105 10.96 11.26 8.71
N HIS A 106 10.75 11.68 9.96
CA HIS A 106 11.05 13.04 10.42
C HIS A 106 12.55 13.32 10.59
N LYS A 107 13.40 12.31 10.57
CA LYS A 107 14.86 12.47 10.53
C LYS A 107 15.33 12.81 9.11
N LYS A 108 14.68 12.21 8.11
CA LYS A 108 15.07 12.29 6.69
C LYS A 108 14.34 13.38 5.91
N TYR A 109 13.11 13.72 6.31
CA TYR A 109 12.31 14.73 5.61
C TYR A 109 11.99 15.88 6.55
N LYS A 110 12.65 17.02 6.33
CA LYS A 110 12.56 18.24 7.16
C LYS A 110 11.93 19.42 6.42
N ALA A 111 12.32 19.62 5.17
CA ALA A 111 11.81 20.67 4.31
C ALA A 111 10.97 20.11 3.16
N LYS A 112 11.36 18.96 2.64
CA LYS A 112 10.65 18.26 1.57
C LYS A 112 9.68 17.23 2.13
N HIS A 113 8.49 17.13 1.57
CA HIS A 113 7.51 16.10 1.89
C HIS A 113 7.22 15.26 0.65
N PRO A 114 7.93 14.13 0.47
CA PRO A 114 7.79 13.30 -0.71
C PRO A 114 6.40 12.70 -0.84
N ILE A 115 6.04 12.31 -2.04
CA ILE A 115 4.94 11.37 -2.24
C ILE A 115 5.42 9.99 -1.82
N LEU A 116 4.61 9.34 -1.00
CA LEU A 116 4.85 8.01 -0.46
C LEU A 116 3.87 7.05 -1.13
N ILE A 117 4.38 5.96 -1.71
CA ILE A 117 3.55 4.93 -2.35
C ILE A 117 3.81 3.62 -1.62
N PHE A 118 2.77 3.11 -1.00
CA PHE A 118 2.84 1.89 -0.20
C PHE A 118 2.06 0.76 -0.85
N GLN A 119 2.62 -0.44 -0.83
CA GLN A 119 1.87 -1.63 -1.15
C GLN A 119 2.04 -2.65 -0.01
N PRO A 120 1.17 -2.57 1.02
CA PRO A 120 1.18 -3.53 2.11
C PRO A 120 0.68 -4.91 1.65
N VAL A 121 1.43 -5.98 1.96
CA VAL A 121 1.00 -7.36 1.67
C VAL A 121 0.10 -7.94 2.77
N GLN A 122 0.17 -7.37 3.97
CA GLN A 122 -0.64 -7.71 5.14
C GLN A 122 -0.92 -6.45 5.95
N PHE A 123 -2.00 -6.45 6.72
CA PHE A 123 -2.38 -5.39 7.66
C PHE A 123 -2.47 -3.99 7.03
N PRO A 124 -3.14 -3.80 5.87
CA PRO A 124 -3.32 -2.47 5.27
C PRO A 124 -4.09 -1.52 6.20
N GLU A 125 -4.98 -2.06 7.06
CA GLU A 125 -5.72 -1.30 8.07
C GLU A 125 -4.79 -0.67 9.11
N LYS A 126 -3.73 -1.37 9.53
CA LYS A 126 -2.75 -0.83 10.48
C LYS A 126 -1.95 0.31 9.90
N LEU A 127 -1.58 0.20 8.62
CA LEU A 127 -0.91 1.29 7.93
C LEU A 127 -1.82 2.51 7.80
N ARG A 128 -3.10 2.36 7.40
CA ARG A 128 -4.03 3.49 7.30
C ARG A 128 -4.24 4.16 8.65
N GLN A 129 -4.46 3.38 9.72
CA GLN A 129 -4.59 3.90 11.09
C GLN A 129 -3.35 4.70 11.48
N TYR A 130 -2.14 4.19 11.20
CA TYR A 130 -0.88 4.90 11.44
C TYR A 130 -0.80 6.22 10.67
N LEU A 131 -1.07 6.21 9.36
CA LEU A 131 -0.99 7.37 8.50
C LEU A 131 -1.90 8.50 9.01
N TYR A 132 -3.17 8.21 9.29
CA TYR A 132 -4.12 9.19 9.81
C TYR A 132 -3.71 9.74 11.17
N LYS A 133 -3.24 8.88 12.08
CA LYS A 133 -2.79 9.28 13.42
C LYS A 133 -1.55 10.18 13.40
N ASN A 134 -0.69 10.04 12.38
CA ASN A 134 0.61 10.71 12.29
C ASN A 134 0.66 11.80 11.22
N ASN A 135 -0.45 12.43 10.90
CA ASN A 135 -0.58 13.54 9.97
C ASN A 135 -0.15 13.23 8.52
N PHE A 136 -0.36 12.01 8.06
CA PHE A 136 -0.23 11.70 6.65
C PHE A 136 -1.61 11.73 5.99
N ASP A 137 -1.73 12.47 4.89
CA ASP A 137 -2.91 12.44 4.03
C ASP A 137 -2.82 11.26 3.07
N ILE A 138 -3.88 10.47 2.97
CA ILE A 138 -4.03 9.52 1.89
C ILE A 138 -4.60 10.28 0.70
N LEU A 139 -3.77 10.42 -0.35
CA LEU A 139 -4.08 11.20 -1.55
C LEU A 139 -4.85 10.37 -2.57
N ASP A 140 -4.45 9.10 -2.72
CA ASP A 140 -5.09 8.15 -3.61
C ASP A 140 -4.93 6.72 -3.10
N GLU A 141 -5.76 5.82 -3.58
CA GLU A 141 -5.72 4.39 -3.29
C GLU A 141 -6.13 3.60 -4.53
N GLU A 142 -5.43 2.49 -4.77
CA GLU A 142 -5.85 1.50 -5.76
C GLU A 142 -6.01 0.13 -5.11
N LEU A 143 -7.08 -0.53 -5.52
CA LEU A 143 -7.36 -1.91 -5.17
C LEU A 143 -7.31 -2.73 -6.45
N ILE A 144 -6.43 -3.71 -6.49
CA ILE A 144 -6.25 -4.58 -7.65
C ILE A 144 -6.37 -6.04 -7.26
N GLU A 145 -6.77 -6.85 -8.22
CA GLU A 145 -6.71 -8.30 -8.18
C GLU A 145 -5.63 -8.78 -9.14
N ASP A 146 -4.67 -9.55 -8.63
CA ASP A 146 -3.58 -10.14 -9.40
C ASP A 146 -3.34 -11.56 -8.89
N GLU A 147 -3.38 -12.54 -9.79
CA GLU A 147 -3.24 -13.97 -9.46
C GLU A 147 -4.16 -14.47 -8.32
N GLY A 148 -5.41 -13.97 -8.29
CA GLY A 148 -6.41 -14.34 -7.30
C GLY A 148 -6.19 -13.75 -5.90
N LYS A 149 -5.26 -12.80 -5.75
CA LYS A 149 -5.01 -12.06 -4.51
C LYS A 149 -5.38 -10.60 -4.68
N PHE A 150 -5.87 -10.01 -3.59
CA PHE A 150 -6.17 -8.58 -3.54
C PHE A 150 -4.98 -7.80 -2.97
N TYR A 151 -4.62 -6.73 -3.66
CA TYR A 151 -3.54 -5.84 -3.24
C TYR A 151 -4.05 -4.42 -3.09
N HIS A 152 -3.72 -3.81 -1.96
CA HIS A 152 -3.95 -2.40 -1.69
C HIS A 152 -2.69 -1.61 -2.06
N ILE A 153 -2.85 -0.52 -2.80
CA ILE A 153 -1.79 0.46 -3.04
C ILE A 153 -2.29 1.77 -2.49
N ILE A 154 -1.49 2.42 -1.66
CA ILE A 154 -1.86 3.62 -0.92
C ILE A 154 -0.86 4.71 -1.28
N VAL A 155 -1.34 5.83 -1.83
CA VAL A 155 -0.55 7.03 -2.10
C VAL A 155 -0.79 8.03 -0.99
N SER A 156 0.29 8.50 -0.37
CA SER A 156 0.20 9.35 0.80
C SER A 156 1.25 10.47 0.77
N ARG A 157 1.03 11.50 1.56
CA ARG A 157 1.99 12.58 1.82
C ARG A 157 1.82 13.09 3.24
N TYR A 158 2.91 13.50 3.87
CA TYR A 158 2.83 14.17 5.15
C TYR A 158 2.15 15.54 5.01
N SER A 159 1.18 15.81 5.90
CA SER A 159 0.45 17.07 5.94
C SER A 159 1.05 18.01 6.98
N LEU A 160 1.26 19.26 6.60
CA LEU A 160 1.68 20.32 7.52
C LEU A 160 0.51 20.81 8.38
N GLU A 161 -0.72 20.55 7.95
CA GLU A 161 -1.92 20.86 8.72
C GLU A 161 -2.14 19.79 9.79
N LYS A 162 -2.09 20.21 11.06
CA LYS A 162 -2.34 19.32 12.19
C LYS A 162 -3.84 19.08 12.37
N VAL A 163 -4.39 18.15 11.61
CA VAL A 163 -5.76 17.69 11.76
C VAL A 163 -5.73 16.25 12.24
N LEU A 164 -6.20 16.00 13.45
CA LEU A 164 -6.40 14.64 13.93
C LEU A 164 -7.46 13.96 13.04
N LYS A 165 -7.03 12.97 12.30
CA LYS A 165 -7.88 12.14 11.45
C LYS A 165 -7.96 10.75 12.06
N THR A 166 -9.15 10.19 12.07
CA THR A 166 -9.37 8.79 12.41
C THR A 166 -9.98 8.07 11.22
N ILE A 167 -9.81 6.80 11.17
CA ILE A 167 -10.49 5.94 10.21
C ILE A 167 -11.09 4.75 10.97
N GLU A 168 -12.39 4.59 10.81
CA GLU A 168 -13.15 3.58 11.53
C GLU A 168 -13.36 2.32 10.67
N PRO A 169 -13.46 1.15 11.31
CA PRO A 169 -13.88 -0.06 10.60
C PRO A 169 -15.27 0.11 9.95
N PRO A 170 -15.50 -0.47 8.76
CA PRO A 170 -14.57 -1.27 7.97
C PRO A 170 -13.72 -0.46 6.97
N PHE A 171 -13.75 0.86 7.02
CA PHE A 171 -13.03 1.73 6.07
C PHE A 171 -11.50 1.66 6.22
N ASP A 172 -11.00 1.37 7.41
CA ASP A 172 -9.56 1.10 7.62
C ASP A 172 -9.10 -0.15 6.84
N GLU A 173 -9.95 -1.17 6.73
CA GLU A 173 -9.65 -2.38 5.94
C GLU A 173 -9.76 -2.15 4.43
N ILE A 174 -10.74 -1.35 3.99
CA ILE A 174 -11.10 -1.17 2.57
C ILE A 174 -10.38 0.02 1.96
N GLY A 175 -10.29 1.14 2.68
CA GLY A 175 -9.86 2.45 2.21
C GLY A 175 -11.03 3.31 1.74
N ASN A 176 -11.06 4.54 2.23
CA ASN A 176 -12.12 5.50 1.88
C ASN A 176 -12.16 5.84 0.38
N ILE A 177 -10.97 5.90 -0.24
CA ILE A 177 -10.88 6.25 -1.66
C ILE A 177 -11.27 5.05 -2.52
N ASN A 178 -10.80 3.84 -2.19
CA ASN A 178 -11.23 2.62 -2.84
C ASN A 178 -12.76 2.46 -2.81
N TYR A 179 -13.37 2.73 -1.65
CA TYR A 179 -14.81 2.68 -1.51
C TYR A 179 -15.54 3.71 -2.39
N ARG A 180 -15.02 4.95 -2.48
CA ARG A 180 -15.57 5.99 -3.35
C ARG A 180 -15.41 5.69 -4.84
N LYS A 181 -14.31 5.04 -5.23
CA LYS A 181 -14.06 4.60 -6.61
C LYS A 181 -15.05 3.52 -7.03
N ALA A 182 -15.43 2.64 -6.12
CA ALA A 182 -16.44 1.57 -6.33
C ALA A 182 -16.18 0.75 -7.61
N ASN A 183 -14.90 0.39 -7.84
CA ASN A 183 -14.54 -0.43 -8.99
C ASN A 183 -14.96 -1.90 -8.79
N GLU A 184 -14.93 -2.71 -9.86
CA GLU A 184 -15.32 -4.12 -9.82
C GLU A 184 -14.53 -4.94 -8.77
N VAL A 185 -13.25 -4.61 -8.57
CA VAL A 185 -12.38 -5.32 -7.61
C VAL A 185 -12.83 -5.10 -6.17
N LEU A 186 -13.42 -3.93 -5.86
CA LEU A 186 -14.00 -3.66 -4.54
C LEU A 186 -15.11 -4.66 -4.22
N PHE A 187 -16.03 -4.89 -5.15
CA PHE A 187 -17.15 -5.83 -4.95
C PHE A 187 -16.64 -7.25 -4.72
N LYS A 188 -15.63 -7.68 -5.48
CA LYS A 188 -14.99 -8.98 -5.30
C LYS A 188 -14.30 -9.09 -3.94
N LEU A 189 -13.60 -8.06 -3.49
CA LEU A 189 -12.95 -8.04 -2.17
C LEU A 189 -14.00 -8.15 -1.05
N LEU A 190 -15.05 -7.33 -1.10
CA LEU A 190 -16.11 -7.35 -0.08
C LEU A 190 -16.79 -8.73 -0.02
N GLN A 191 -17.13 -9.31 -1.18
CA GLN A 191 -17.71 -10.65 -1.25
C GLN A 191 -16.76 -11.74 -0.70
N SER A 192 -15.46 -11.64 -0.99
CA SER A 192 -14.44 -12.53 -0.44
C SER A 192 -14.37 -12.43 1.09
N LYS A 193 -14.40 -11.21 1.65
CA LYS A 193 -14.43 -10.97 3.10
C LYS A 193 -15.69 -11.54 3.76
N ILE A 194 -16.87 -11.36 3.14
CA ILE A 194 -18.13 -11.94 3.59
C ILE A 194 -18.02 -13.47 3.65
N ASN A 195 -17.55 -14.10 2.57
CA ASN A 195 -17.44 -15.55 2.49
C ASN A 195 -16.44 -16.08 3.54
N THR A 196 -15.31 -15.42 3.72
CA THR A 196 -14.30 -15.77 4.73
C THR A 196 -14.91 -15.71 6.15
N ASN A 197 -15.61 -14.61 6.47
CA ASN A 197 -16.23 -14.45 7.79
C ASN A 197 -17.34 -15.49 8.03
N LYS A 198 -18.16 -15.82 7.02
CA LYS A 198 -19.18 -16.88 7.09
C LYS A 198 -18.52 -18.24 7.40
N ALA A 199 -17.44 -18.58 6.69
CA ALA A 199 -16.73 -19.84 6.92
C ALA A 199 -16.09 -19.92 8.32
N ILE A 200 -15.59 -18.81 8.85
CA ILE A 200 -15.07 -18.74 10.23
C ILE A 200 -16.21 -18.97 11.24
N ILE A 201 -17.36 -18.32 11.05
CA ILE A 201 -18.54 -18.48 11.93
C ILE A 201 -18.99 -19.94 11.96
N GLU A 202 -19.05 -20.61 10.80
CA GLU A 202 -19.42 -22.04 10.74
C GLU A 202 -18.47 -22.91 11.55
N LYS A 203 -17.16 -22.73 11.39
CA LYS A 203 -16.14 -23.46 12.16
C LYS A 203 -16.25 -23.22 13.67
N ILE A 204 -16.53 -21.97 14.06
CA ILE A 204 -16.73 -21.63 15.49
C ILE A 204 -17.95 -22.35 16.05
N LYS A 205 -19.06 -22.38 15.32
CA LYS A 205 -20.29 -23.08 15.76
C LYS A 205 -20.10 -24.60 15.89
N GLU A 206 -19.30 -25.21 15.05
CA GLU A 206 -18.94 -26.63 15.13
C GLU A 206 -18.15 -26.95 16.40
N SER A 207 -17.32 -26.04 16.90
CA SER A 207 -16.47 -26.24 18.09
C SER A 207 -17.22 -26.24 19.43
N ARG A 208 -18.52 -25.87 19.46
CA ARG A 208 -19.42 -25.84 20.63
C ARG A 208 -18.89 -25.11 21.88
N SER A 209 -17.98 -24.16 21.74
CA SER A 209 -17.43 -23.38 22.85
C SER A 209 -18.26 -22.12 23.08
N GLU A 210 -18.81 -21.92 24.29
CA GLU A 210 -19.59 -20.73 24.65
C GLU A 210 -18.75 -19.43 24.63
N GLU A 211 -17.43 -19.51 24.80
CA GLU A 211 -16.51 -18.37 24.74
C GLU A 211 -16.44 -17.69 23.36
N ASN A 212 -16.96 -18.35 22.32
CA ASN A 212 -16.90 -17.88 20.95
C ASN A 212 -18.07 -16.99 20.52
N ASN A 213 -19.09 -16.78 21.36
CA ASN A 213 -20.28 -15.99 20.99
C ASN A 213 -19.95 -14.54 20.64
N ALA A 214 -19.06 -13.89 21.39
CA ALA A 214 -18.62 -12.50 21.09
C ALA A 214 -17.93 -12.40 19.71
N LYS A 215 -17.14 -13.42 19.33
CA LYS A 215 -16.48 -13.46 18.01
C LYS A 215 -17.46 -13.67 16.87
N VAL A 216 -18.47 -14.51 17.08
CA VAL A 216 -19.56 -14.72 16.09
C VAL A 216 -20.34 -13.43 15.88
N GLU A 217 -20.65 -12.69 16.95
CA GLU A 217 -21.34 -11.41 16.87
C GLU A 217 -20.50 -10.36 16.12
N GLU A 218 -19.23 -10.20 16.49
CA GLU A 218 -18.30 -9.30 15.78
C GLU A 218 -18.25 -9.60 14.27
N LEU A 219 -18.08 -10.88 13.89
CA LEU A 219 -18.00 -11.27 12.49
C LEU A 219 -19.33 -11.07 11.76
N SER A 220 -20.46 -11.28 12.44
CA SER A 220 -21.80 -11.06 11.87
C SER A 220 -22.05 -9.58 11.60
N LEU A 221 -21.62 -8.71 12.50
CA LEU A 221 -21.67 -7.25 12.29
C LEU A 221 -20.80 -6.82 11.11
N LYS A 222 -19.58 -7.37 10.99
CA LYS A 222 -18.71 -7.11 9.82
C LYS A 222 -19.35 -7.54 8.51
N ILE A 223 -19.98 -8.73 8.48
CA ILE A 223 -20.69 -9.21 7.28
C ILE A 223 -21.77 -8.21 6.89
N LYS A 224 -22.62 -7.79 7.84
CA LYS A 224 -23.68 -6.82 7.58
C LYS A 224 -23.11 -5.50 7.04
N CYS A 225 -22.05 -4.96 7.63
CA CYS A 225 -21.39 -3.77 7.12
C CYS A 225 -20.91 -3.92 5.68
N TYR A 226 -20.30 -5.07 5.32
CA TYR A 226 -19.84 -5.29 3.95
C TYR A 226 -21.01 -5.44 2.96
N GLU A 227 -22.11 -6.08 3.35
CA GLU A 227 -23.33 -6.18 2.54
C GLU A 227 -23.93 -4.78 2.29
N GLU A 228 -24.04 -3.95 3.31
CA GLU A 228 -24.47 -2.55 3.19
C GLU A 228 -23.55 -1.71 2.28
N MET A 229 -22.23 -1.93 2.39
CA MET A 229 -21.25 -1.26 1.50
C MET A 229 -21.43 -1.67 0.03
N ILE A 230 -21.70 -2.94 -0.25
CA ILE A 230 -21.98 -3.43 -1.61
C ILE A 230 -23.22 -2.73 -2.17
N GLU A 231 -24.33 -2.69 -1.41
CA GLU A 231 -25.56 -2.06 -1.84
C GLU A 231 -25.41 -0.56 -2.11
N ASP A 232 -24.74 0.17 -1.23
CA ASP A 232 -24.52 1.60 -1.38
C ASP A 232 -23.59 1.91 -2.57
N ALA A 233 -22.48 1.15 -2.73
CA ALA A 233 -21.58 1.31 -3.87
C ALA A 233 -22.29 1.01 -5.21
N ALA A 234 -23.14 -0.01 -5.26
CA ALA A 234 -23.92 -0.34 -6.45
C ALA A 234 -24.90 0.78 -6.84
N ARG A 235 -25.60 1.37 -5.85
CA ARG A 235 -26.49 2.53 -6.08
C ARG A 235 -25.73 3.74 -6.64
N LYS A 236 -24.55 4.03 -6.08
CA LYS A 236 -23.70 5.15 -6.54
C LYS A 236 -23.21 4.96 -7.97
N THR A 237 -22.88 3.74 -8.36
CA THR A 237 -22.44 3.42 -9.73
C THR A 237 -23.56 3.58 -10.74
N GLN A 238 -24.79 3.14 -10.41
CA GLN A 238 -25.96 3.31 -11.29
C GLN A 238 -26.33 4.78 -11.51
N ASN A 239 -26.15 5.63 -10.51
CA ASN A 239 -26.44 7.07 -10.61
C ASN A 239 -25.39 7.86 -11.41
N LYS A 240 -24.16 7.35 -11.57
CA LYS A 240 -23.12 7.96 -12.42
C LYS A 240 -23.28 7.65 -13.91
N THR A 241 -24.06 6.63 -14.25
CA THR A 241 -24.28 6.18 -15.64
C THR A 241 -25.56 6.77 -16.26
N ARG A 242 -26.31 7.55 -15.50
CA ARG A 242 -27.46 8.36 -15.94
C ARG A 242 -27.09 9.85 -16.07
#